data_078a6926d62c78ede79c2021d9f8d862
#
_entry.id   078a6926d62c78ede79c2021d9f8d862
#
_cell.length_a   1.000
_cell.length_b   1.000
_cell.length_c   1.000
_cell.angle_alpha   90.00
_cell.angle_beta   90.00
_cell.angle_gamma   90.00
#
_symmetry.space_group_name_H-M   'P 1'
#
loop_
_entity.id
_entity.type
_entity.pdbx_description
1 polymer ?
#
loop_
_entity_poly.entity_id
_entity_poly.type
_entity_poly.pdbx_seq_one_letter_code
_entity_poly.pdbx_strand_id
1 'polypeptide(L)'
;PPGCKLMEWGHRLSFAYLSRWEGEEDALSALAEHLIQTGGLLCSSCQVIFLDTDALGEGDAFCRSFVPLLERATDRFRAALGEKGEGSLYAWETRLEHAADRLPGTLFPGRGCSLTLREDRELELSPLHGNVLVKCLPQKALLPVLRRQKGRLQTAGLLCPAQDRPALTQLLARAGVTRIAPPGSMSRTLSGEGHDGEFPLRRYVRTVDIQEPSPDRPI
;
A
#
# COMPACT_ATOMS: atom_id res chain seq x y z
N PRO A 1 -21.88 11.99 -25.62
CA PRO A 1 -22.75 13.12 -25.91
C PRO A 1 -22.09 14.46 -25.51
N PRO A 2 -22.39 15.58 -26.18
CA PRO A 2 -21.89 16.87 -25.78
C PRO A 2 -22.23 17.17 -24.31
N GLY A 3 -21.27 17.64 -23.52
CA GLY A 3 -21.45 17.93 -22.09
C GLY A 3 -21.31 16.75 -21.14
N CYS A 4 -21.03 15.54 -21.63
CA CYS A 4 -20.69 14.40 -20.79
C CYS A 4 -19.30 14.63 -20.17
N LYS A 5 -19.18 14.48 -18.85
CA LYS A 5 -17.89 14.50 -18.13
C LYS A 5 -17.42 13.07 -17.96
N LEU A 6 -16.31 12.71 -18.60
CA LEU A 6 -15.62 11.44 -18.38
C LEU A 6 -14.66 11.59 -17.18
N MET A 7 -14.76 10.67 -16.23
CA MET A 7 -13.77 10.53 -15.15
C MET A 7 -13.06 9.20 -15.35
N GLU A 8 -11.76 9.28 -15.61
CA GLU A 8 -10.92 8.10 -15.78
C GLU A 8 -10.17 7.81 -14.48
N TRP A 9 -10.36 6.60 -13.97
CA TRP A 9 -9.64 6.08 -12.81
C TRP A 9 -8.68 5.01 -13.30
N GLY A 10 -7.41 5.34 -13.44
CA GLY A 10 -6.39 4.40 -13.85
C GLY A 10 -5.96 3.46 -12.73
N HIS A 11 -5.09 2.51 -13.06
CA HIS A 11 -4.47 1.60 -12.10
C HIS A 11 -3.69 2.39 -11.03
N ARG A 12 -3.86 1.99 -9.76
CA ARG A 12 -3.21 2.60 -8.60
C ARG A 12 -2.33 1.60 -7.87
N LEU A 13 -1.27 2.11 -7.26
CA LEU A 13 -0.33 1.36 -6.44
C LEU A 13 -0.30 1.92 -5.03
N SER A 14 -0.41 1.03 -4.07
CA SER A 14 -0.28 1.33 -2.65
C SER A 14 0.79 0.45 -2.01
N PHE A 15 1.40 0.93 -0.94
CA PHE A 15 2.53 0.26 -0.30
C PHE A 15 2.56 0.59 1.19
N ALA A 16 3.29 -0.21 1.98
CA ALA A 16 3.64 0.15 3.34
C ALA A 16 5.08 0.65 3.41
N TYR A 17 5.36 1.64 4.25
CA TYR A 17 6.70 2.12 4.57
C TYR A 17 6.91 2.06 6.07
N LEU A 18 7.89 1.26 6.49
CA LEU A 18 8.20 1.02 7.89
C LEU A 18 9.59 1.60 8.17
N SER A 19 9.65 2.72 8.90
CA SER A 19 10.93 3.30 9.31
C SER A 19 11.43 2.75 10.65
N ARG A 20 10.52 2.12 11.39
CA ARG A 20 10.79 1.36 12.60
C ARG A 20 9.70 0.32 12.76
N TRP A 21 10.05 -0.90 13.10
CA TRP A 21 9.10 -2.00 13.24
C TRP A 21 9.34 -2.88 14.49
N GLU A 22 10.52 -2.79 15.11
CA GLU A 22 10.82 -3.51 16.34
C GLU A 22 9.92 -3.00 17.47
N GLY A 23 9.26 -3.93 18.15
CA GLY A 23 8.35 -3.62 19.24
C GLY A 23 6.95 -3.15 18.81
N GLU A 24 6.65 -3.13 17.50
CA GLU A 24 5.38 -2.66 16.94
C GLU A 24 4.47 -3.85 16.52
N GLU A 25 4.40 -4.89 17.35
CA GLU A 25 3.71 -6.16 17.01
C GLU A 25 2.23 -5.95 16.66
N ASP A 26 1.52 -5.06 17.34
CA ASP A 26 0.11 -4.77 17.05
C ASP A 26 -0.06 -4.14 15.66
N ALA A 27 0.79 -3.17 15.31
CA ALA A 27 0.75 -2.52 14.00
C ALA A 27 1.14 -3.50 12.87
N LEU A 28 2.11 -4.37 13.12
CA LEU A 28 2.50 -5.42 12.18
C LEU A 28 1.41 -6.49 12.02
N SER A 29 0.75 -6.88 13.10
CA SER A 29 -0.40 -7.81 13.06
C SER A 29 -1.55 -7.21 12.25
N ALA A 30 -1.85 -5.93 12.45
CA ALA A 30 -2.87 -5.22 11.67
C ALA A 30 -2.50 -5.11 10.19
N LEU A 31 -1.20 -4.90 9.87
CA LEU A 31 -0.72 -4.95 8.49
C LEU A 31 -0.90 -6.34 7.87
N ALA A 32 -0.56 -7.40 8.60
CA ALA A 32 -0.74 -8.78 8.14
C ALA A 32 -2.21 -9.08 7.84
N GLU A 33 -3.13 -8.66 8.71
CA GLU A 33 -4.58 -8.78 8.46
C GLU A 33 -5.02 -8.02 7.21
N HIS A 34 -4.56 -6.77 7.03
CA HIS A 34 -4.84 -5.98 5.84
C HIS A 34 -4.38 -6.68 4.55
N LEU A 35 -3.15 -7.23 4.55
CA LEU A 35 -2.58 -7.95 3.41
C LEU A 35 -3.42 -9.16 3.01
N ILE A 36 -3.84 -9.95 3.99
CA ILE A 36 -4.63 -11.16 3.74
C ILE A 36 -6.07 -10.83 3.34
N GLN A 37 -6.73 -9.90 4.04
CA GLN A 37 -8.12 -9.52 3.77
C GLN A 37 -8.30 -8.89 2.39
N THR A 38 -7.33 -8.10 1.93
CA THR A 38 -7.40 -7.43 0.64
C THR A 38 -6.85 -8.28 -0.51
N GLY A 39 -6.00 -9.25 -0.21
CA GLY A 39 -5.39 -10.13 -1.20
C GLY A 39 -4.58 -9.42 -2.29
N GLY A 40 -4.25 -8.15 -2.10
CA GLY A 40 -3.59 -7.33 -3.12
C GLY A 40 -4.53 -6.77 -4.21
N LEU A 41 -5.84 -7.02 -4.13
CA LEU A 41 -6.81 -6.80 -5.23
C LEU A 41 -7.38 -5.37 -5.28
N LEU A 42 -7.29 -4.61 -4.19
CA LEU A 42 -7.82 -3.25 -4.13
C LEU A 42 -6.73 -2.22 -4.51
N CYS A 43 -7.14 -1.08 -5.03
CA CYS A 43 -6.22 0.04 -5.29
C CYS A 43 -5.50 0.54 -4.02
N SER A 44 -6.10 0.34 -2.84
CA SER A 44 -5.52 0.63 -1.52
C SER A 44 -4.79 -0.56 -0.88
N SER A 45 -4.74 -1.72 -1.54
CA SER A 45 -4.00 -2.89 -1.03
C SER A 45 -2.50 -2.64 -1.04
N CYS A 46 -1.83 -3.05 0.02
CA CYS A 46 -0.38 -3.00 0.09
C CYS A 46 0.25 -4.01 -0.89
N GLN A 47 0.98 -3.51 -1.88
CA GLN A 47 1.67 -4.35 -2.87
C GLN A 47 3.10 -4.66 -2.44
N VAL A 48 3.77 -3.71 -1.79
CA VAL A 48 5.17 -3.84 -1.34
C VAL A 48 5.27 -3.28 0.07
N ILE A 49 5.99 -4.00 0.93
CA ILE A 49 6.45 -3.46 2.22
C ILE A 49 7.87 -2.93 2.01
N PHE A 50 8.06 -1.64 2.15
CA PHE A 50 9.38 -1.02 2.16
C PHE A 50 9.88 -0.85 3.59
N LEU A 51 11.11 -1.28 3.84
CA LEU A 51 11.83 -1.11 5.10
C LEU A 51 12.85 0.02 4.96
N ASP A 52 12.88 0.94 5.91
CA ASP A 52 13.84 2.06 5.92
C ASP A 52 15.26 1.59 6.30
N THR A 53 15.86 0.82 5.43
CA THR A 53 17.22 0.31 5.59
C THR A 53 17.87 0.08 4.23
N ASP A 54 19.21 0.07 4.21
CA ASP A 54 20.02 -0.40 3.07
C ASP A 54 20.45 -1.87 3.26
N ALA A 55 20.28 -2.44 4.46
CA ALA A 55 20.81 -3.75 4.82
C ALA A 55 19.82 -4.88 4.51
N LEU A 56 20.17 -5.74 3.57
CA LEU A 56 19.35 -6.94 3.24
C LEU A 56 19.21 -7.89 4.44
N GLY A 57 20.19 -7.95 5.33
CA GLY A 57 20.11 -8.75 6.56
C GLY A 57 19.00 -8.32 7.51
N GLU A 58 18.70 -7.02 7.58
CA GLU A 58 17.53 -6.51 8.34
C GLU A 58 16.23 -6.90 7.63
N GLY A 59 16.19 -6.87 6.29
CA GLY A 59 15.08 -7.37 5.50
C GLY A 59 14.82 -8.86 5.72
N ASP A 60 15.86 -9.68 5.78
CA ASP A 60 15.77 -11.12 6.12
C ASP A 60 15.19 -11.31 7.53
N ALA A 61 15.74 -10.60 8.52
CA ALA A 61 15.27 -10.66 9.91
C ALA A 61 13.79 -10.24 10.02
N PHE A 62 13.40 -9.16 9.33
CA PHE A 62 12.01 -8.73 9.25
C PHE A 62 11.12 -9.84 8.67
N CYS A 63 11.48 -10.41 7.52
CA CYS A 63 10.69 -11.46 6.87
C CYS A 63 10.48 -12.66 7.81
N ARG A 64 11.55 -13.12 8.49
CA ARG A 64 11.45 -14.23 9.45
C ARG A 64 10.50 -13.91 10.62
N SER A 65 10.51 -12.69 11.12
CA SER A 65 9.63 -12.28 12.22
C SER A 65 8.18 -12.03 11.76
N PHE A 66 7.98 -11.59 10.51
CA PHE A 66 6.67 -11.23 9.97
C PHE A 66 5.87 -12.43 9.43
N VAL A 67 6.54 -13.48 8.91
CA VAL A 67 5.84 -14.71 8.42
C VAL A 67 4.87 -15.29 9.45
N PRO A 68 5.22 -15.46 10.74
CA PRO A 68 4.26 -15.99 11.73
C PRO A 68 3.04 -15.08 11.93
N LEU A 69 3.17 -13.78 11.79
CA LEU A 69 2.04 -12.83 11.85
C LEU A 69 1.11 -13.03 10.65
N LEU A 70 1.70 -13.15 9.46
CA LEU A 70 0.98 -13.37 8.21
C LEU A 70 0.24 -14.72 8.21
N GLU A 71 0.87 -15.78 8.74
CA GLU A 71 0.23 -17.09 8.93
C GLU A 71 -0.97 -17.00 9.86
N ARG A 72 -0.83 -16.33 11.01
CA ARG A 72 -1.95 -16.14 11.95
C ARG A 72 -3.11 -15.37 11.31
N ALA A 73 -2.82 -14.34 10.52
CA ALA A 73 -3.83 -13.60 9.77
C ALA A 73 -4.52 -14.50 8.73
N THR A 74 -3.76 -15.32 8.02
CA THR A 74 -4.28 -16.29 7.03
C THR A 74 -5.19 -17.31 7.67
N ASP A 75 -4.77 -17.91 8.80
CA ASP A 75 -5.56 -18.90 9.53
C ASP A 75 -6.89 -18.30 10.03
N ARG A 76 -6.86 -17.05 10.57
CA ARG A 76 -8.07 -16.34 11.01
C ARG A 76 -9.03 -16.05 9.87
N PHE A 77 -8.51 -15.54 8.75
CA PHE A 77 -9.31 -15.21 7.58
C PHE A 77 -10.00 -16.46 6.99
N ARG A 78 -9.29 -17.57 6.87
CA ARG A 78 -9.84 -18.83 6.39
C ARG A 78 -10.88 -19.41 7.34
N ALA A 79 -10.63 -19.37 8.64
CA ALA A 79 -11.60 -19.80 9.64
C ALA A 79 -12.91 -19.00 9.53
N ALA A 80 -12.82 -17.68 9.30
CA ALA A 80 -13.98 -16.81 9.12
C ALA A 80 -14.77 -17.13 7.84
N LEU A 81 -14.11 -17.62 6.78
CA LEU A 81 -14.76 -18.05 5.54
C LEU A 81 -15.26 -19.51 5.59
N GLY A 82 -14.98 -20.25 6.67
CA GLY A 82 -15.32 -21.67 6.78
C GLY A 82 -14.48 -22.59 5.90
N GLU A 83 -13.37 -22.10 5.36
CA GLU A 83 -12.46 -22.89 4.53
C GLU A 83 -11.62 -23.85 5.41
N LYS A 84 -11.66 -25.13 5.06
CA LYS A 84 -10.81 -26.16 5.66
C LYS A 84 -9.78 -26.59 4.63
N GLY A 85 -8.50 -26.32 4.86
CA GLY A 85 -7.45 -26.80 3.97
C GLY A 85 -6.10 -26.12 4.20
N GLU A 86 -5.02 -26.85 3.91
CA GLU A 86 -3.66 -26.35 3.93
C GLU A 86 -3.33 -25.65 2.62
N GLY A 87 -2.94 -24.40 2.71
CA GLY A 87 -2.37 -23.63 1.62
C GLY A 87 -3.38 -23.10 0.59
N SER A 88 -3.08 -21.96 -0.01
CA SER A 88 -3.77 -21.49 -1.18
C SER A 88 -3.02 -21.95 -2.45
N LEU A 89 -3.75 -22.16 -3.54
CA LEU A 89 -3.16 -22.44 -4.84
C LEU A 89 -2.08 -21.41 -5.21
N TYR A 90 -2.34 -20.15 -4.93
CA TYR A 90 -1.42 -19.03 -5.20
C TYR A 90 -0.11 -19.11 -4.40
N ALA A 91 -0.13 -19.60 -3.15
CA ALA A 91 1.09 -19.82 -2.38
C ALA A 91 1.93 -20.98 -2.98
N TRP A 92 1.27 -21.99 -3.49
CA TRP A 92 1.91 -23.09 -4.22
C TRP A 92 2.52 -22.60 -5.54
N GLU A 93 1.77 -21.85 -6.33
CA GLU A 93 2.23 -21.27 -7.59
C GLU A 93 3.48 -20.39 -7.38
N THR A 94 3.44 -19.50 -6.40
CA THR A 94 4.58 -18.65 -6.04
C THR A 94 5.83 -19.48 -5.67
N ARG A 95 5.65 -20.57 -4.92
CA ARG A 95 6.77 -21.48 -4.57
C ARG A 95 7.33 -22.19 -5.81
N LEU A 96 6.48 -22.64 -6.72
CA LEU A 96 6.90 -23.29 -7.96
C LEU A 96 7.63 -22.31 -8.87
N GLU A 97 7.17 -21.06 -8.97
CA GLU A 97 7.83 -20.03 -9.76
C GLU A 97 9.22 -19.65 -9.20
N HIS A 98 9.34 -19.57 -7.87
CA HIS A 98 10.66 -19.42 -7.24
C HIS A 98 11.56 -20.62 -7.47
N ALA A 99 11.05 -21.84 -7.34
CA ALA A 99 11.82 -23.05 -7.58
C ALA A 99 12.25 -23.21 -9.04
N ALA A 100 11.53 -22.58 -9.97
CA ALA A 100 11.85 -22.54 -11.40
C ALA A 100 12.68 -21.31 -11.80
N ASP A 101 13.24 -20.56 -10.84
CA ASP A 101 13.99 -19.32 -11.02
C ASP A 101 13.25 -18.23 -11.86
N ARG A 102 11.93 -18.26 -11.84
CA ARG A 102 11.08 -17.29 -12.55
C ARG A 102 10.79 -16.04 -11.73
N LEU A 103 10.80 -16.15 -10.40
CA LEU A 103 10.65 -15.03 -9.48
C LEU A 103 11.98 -14.77 -8.76
N PRO A 104 12.58 -13.59 -8.92
CA PRO A 104 13.82 -13.25 -8.24
C PRO A 104 13.57 -12.93 -6.75
N GLY A 105 14.62 -13.12 -5.94
CA GLY A 105 14.61 -12.79 -4.51
C GLY A 105 14.62 -14.01 -3.59
N THR A 106 14.62 -13.77 -2.29
CA THR A 106 14.61 -14.81 -1.26
C THR A 106 13.18 -15.06 -0.79
N LEU A 107 12.69 -16.29 -0.95
CA LEU A 107 11.35 -16.69 -0.53
C LEU A 107 11.33 -17.12 0.95
N PHE A 108 10.38 -16.60 1.68
CA PHE A 108 10.02 -16.99 3.06
C PHE A 108 8.62 -17.60 3.02
N PRO A 109 8.52 -18.92 2.90
CA PRO A 109 7.23 -19.60 2.78
C PRO A 109 6.52 -19.67 4.13
N GLY A 110 5.23 -19.38 4.14
CA GLY A 110 4.31 -19.60 5.25
C GLY A 110 3.14 -20.52 4.85
N ARG A 111 2.27 -20.86 5.79
CA ARG A 111 1.07 -21.66 5.53
C ARG A 111 0.02 -20.83 4.78
N GLY A 112 -0.08 -21.06 3.47
CA GLY A 112 -1.03 -20.36 2.60
C GLY A 112 -0.70 -18.90 2.32
N CYS A 113 0.53 -18.50 2.59
CA CYS A 113 1.06 -17.16 2.34
C CYS A 113 2.56 -17.24 2.07
N SER A 114 3.17 -16.14 1.64
CA SER A 114 4.62 -16.04 1.53
C SER A 114 5.10 -14.59 1.55
N LEU A 115 6.37 -14.40 1.90
CA LEU A 115 7.10 -13.15 1.66
C LEU A 115 8.23 -13.42 0.68
N THR A 116 8.47 -12.47 -0.20
CA THR A 116 9.64 -12.47 -1.08
C THR A 116 10.45 -11.21 -0.82
N LEU A 117 11.65 -11.38 -0.26
CA LEU A 117 12.61 -10.28 -0.11
C LEU A 117 13.32 -10.06 -1.45
N ARG A 118 13.19 -8.85 -2.00
CA ARG A 118 13.78 -8.44 -3.27
C ARG A 118 14.94 -7.46 -3.02
N GLU A 119 15.96 -7.55 -3.84
CA GLU A 119 17.11 -6.63 -3.78
C GLU A 119 16.85 -5.31 -4.50
N ASP A 120 15.94 -5.33 -5.47
CA ASP A 120 15.53 -4.10 -6.16
C ASP A 120 14.64 -3.22 -5.28
N ARG A 121 14.44 -1.97 -5.71
CA ARG A 121 13.65 -0.95 -4.98
C ARG A 121 12.41 -0.50 -5.73
N GLU A 122 12.00 -1.21 -6.77
CA GLU A 122 10.85 -0.81 -7.58
C GLU A 122 9.53 -1.05 -6.83
N LEU A 123 8.60 -0.10 -6.95
CA LEU A 123 7.22 -0.34 -6.54
C LEU A 123 6.48 -1.03 -7.69
N GLU A 124 6.06 -2.25 -7.45
CA GLU A 124 5.41 -3.12 -8.42
C GLU A 124 4.23 -3.87 -7.80
N LEU A 125 3.50 -4.62 -8.60
CA LEU A 125 2.46 -5.51 -8.09
C LEU A 125 3.07 -6.73 -7.39
N SER A 126 2.47 -7.11 -6.27
CA SER A 126 2.77 -8.38 -5.60
C SER A 126 2.19 -9.56 -6.40
N PRO A 127 2.62 -10.80 -6.11
CA PRO A 127 1.99 -12.01 -6.66
C PRO A 127 0.56 -12.25 -6.16
N LEU A 128 -0.01 -11.33 -5.36
CA LEU A 128 -1.37 -11.35 -4.84
C LEU A 128 -1.68 -12.47 -3.81
N HIS A 129 -2.90 -12.47 -3.29
CA HIS A 129 -3.46 -13.52 -2.44
C HIS A 129 -2.56 -13.98 -1.27
N GLY A 130 -1.99 -13.00 -0.53
CA GLY A 130 -1.13 -13.27 0.62
C GLY A 130 0.33 -13.55 0.28
N ASN A 131 0.73 -13.38 -0.99
CA ASN A 131 2.14 -13.38 -1.40
C ASN A 131 2.61 -11.93 -1.51
N VAL A 132 3.55 -11.54 -0.65
CA VAL A 132 3.91 -10.14 -0.40
C VAL A 132 5.37 -9.89 -0.75
N LEU A 133 5.63 -8.76 -1.38
CA LEU A 133 6.98 -8.29 -1.65
C LEU A 133 7.49 -7.44 -0.48
N VAL A 134 8.74 -7.71 -0.06
CA VAL A 134 9.48 -6.92 0.92
C VAL A 134 10.74 -6.39 0.26
N LYS A 135 11.03 -5.10 0.44
CA LYS A 135 12.20 -4.45 -0.17
C LYS A 135 12.84 -3.46 0.80
N CYS A 136 14.16 -3.38 0.78
CA CYS A 136 14.91 -2.40 1.53
C CYS A 136 14.96 -1.07 0.75
N LEU A 137 14.38 -0.01 1.31
CA LEU A 137 14.32 1.31 0.69
C LEU A 137 14.59 2.40 1.73
N PRO A 138 15.85 2.83 1.87
CA PRO A 138 16.18 3.88 2.85
C PRO A 138 15.51 5.20 2.48
N GLN A 139 15.20 6.01 3.49
CA GLN A 139 14.49 7.28 3.36
C GLN A 139 15.09 8.19 2.30
N LYS A 140 16.43 8.25 2.18
CA LYS A 140 17.13 9.04 1.15
C LYS A 140 16.76 8.66 -0.29
N ALA A 141 16.36 7.39 -0.51
CA ALA A 141 15.97 6.86 -1.82
C ALA A 141 14.45 6.87 -2.06
N LEU A 142 13.64 7.13 -1.03
CA LEU A 142 12.19 7.02 -1.09
C LEU A 142 11.59 7.93 -2.18
N LEU A 143 11.94 9.21 -2.18
CA LEU A 143 11.39 10.17 -3.14
C LEU A 143 11.74 9.86 -4.60
N PRO A 144 13.01 9.62 -5.00
CA PRO A 144 13.34 9.29 -6.37
C PRO A 144 12.72 7.99 -6.86
N VAL A 145 12.61 6.96 -6.00
CA VAL A 145 11.97 5.69 -6.36
C VAL A 145 10.48 5.88 -6.60
N LEU A 146 9.77 6.46 -5.63
CA LEU A 146 8.33 6.64 -5.73
C LEU A 146 7.90 7.59 -6.86
N ARG A 147 8.71 8.62 -7.19
CA ARG A 147 8.40 9.53 -8.29
C ARG A 147 8.31 8.87 -9.66
N ARG A 148 8.91 7.70 -9.85
CA ARG A 148 8.75 6.91 -11.08
C ARG A 148 7.29 6.47 -11.29
N GLN A 149 6.53 6.35 -10.19
CA GLN A 149 5.12 5.98 -10.17
C GLN A 149 4.19 7.18 -9.94
N LYS A 150 4.68 8.43 -10.11
CA LYS A 150 3.85 9.64 -9.93
C LYS A 150 2.59 9.57 -10.80
N GLY A 151 1.45 9.90 -10.21
CA GLY A 151 0.14 9.79 -10.84
C GLY A 151 -0.51 8.40 -10.70
N ARG A 152 0.24 7.39 -10.22
CA ARG A 152 -0.29 6.05 -9.90
C ARG A 152 -0.31 5.75 -8.41
N LEU A 153 0.37 6.56 -7.60
CA LEU A 153 0.43 6.37 -6.14
C LEU A 153 -0.92 6.71 -5.51
N GLN A 154 -1.40 5.83 -4.64
CA GLN A 154 -2.62 6.09 -3.89
C GLN A 154 -2.34 6.13 -2.38
N THR A 155 -2.25 4.98 -1.71
CA THR A 155 -2.16 4.91 -0.26
C THR A 155 -0.78 4.44 0.20
N ALA A 156 -0.19 5.15 1.15
CA ALA A 156 0.97 4.69 1.92
C ALA A 156 0.54 4.31 3.34
N GLY A 157 0.78 3.06 3.73
CA GLY A 157 0.73 2.62 5.12
C GLY A 157 2.01 3.04 5.83
N LEU A 158 1.95 4.02 6.73
CA LEU A 158 3.15 4.57 7.38
C LEU A 158 3.26 4.10 8.83
N LEU A 159 4.33 3.36 9.13
CA LEU A 159 4.77 3.02 10.49
C LEU A 159 6.10 3.70 10.78
N CYS A 160 6.10 4.61 11.72
CA CYS A 160 7.28 5.38 12.11
C CYS A 160 7.13 5.96 13.52
N PRO A 161 8.23 6.32 14.20
CA PRO A 161 8.20 7.12 15.41
C PRO A 161 7.42 8.43 15.21
N ALA A 162 6.73 8.90 16.26
CA ALA A 162 5.91 10.10 16.20
C ALA A 162 6.68 11.35 15.74
N GLN A 163 7.94 11.48 16.15
CA GLN A 163 8.81 12.61 15.77
C GLN A 163 9.15 12.64 14.27
N ASP A 164 9.21 11.49 13.60
CA ASP A 164 9.60 11.38 12.19
C ASP A 164 8.42 11.54 11.25
N ARG A 165 7.19 11.36 11.79
CA ARG A 165 5.95 11.36 11.02
C ARG A 165 5.73 12.61 10.16
N PRO A 166 5.96 13.86 10.64
CA PRO A 166 5.76 15.05 9.82
C PRO A 166 6.68 15.07 8.59
N ALA A 167 7.96 14.74 8.76
CA ALA A 167 8.94 14.73 7.66
C ALA A 167 8.61 13.64 6.63
N LEU A 168 8.31 12.41 7.08
CA LEU A 168 7.93 11.30 6.20
C LEU A 168 6.62 11.57 5.47
N THR A 169 5.62 12.14 6.15
CA THR A 169 4.35 12.53 5.53
C THR A 169 4.57 13.55 4.41
N GLN A 170 5.39 14.57 4.65
CA GLN A 170 5.73 15.56 3.63
C GLN A 170 6.47 14.92 2.44
N LEU A 171 7.40 14.00 2.71
CA LEU A 171 8.16 13.30 1.68
C LEU A 171 7.24 12.46 0.77
N LEU A 172 6.33 11.68 1.38
CA LEU A 172 5.35 10.86 0.69
C LEU A 172 4.37 11.70 -0.15
N ALA A 173 3.88 12.81 0.40
CA ALA A 173 3.02 13.75 -0.33
C ALA A 173 3.75 14.35 -1.55
N ARG A 174 5.04 14.74 -1.40
CA ARG A 174 5.88 15.23 -2.51
C ARG A 174 6.15 14.17 -3.57
N ALA A 175 6.12 12.89 -3.22
CA ALA A 175 6.21 11.78 -4.16
C ALA A 175 4.93 11.61 -4.99
N GLY A 176 3.79 12.11 -4.50
CA GLY A 176 2.49 12.01 -5.15
C GLY A 176 1.54 11.00 -4.50
N VAL A 177 1.83 10.57 -3.28
CA VAL A 177 0.89 9.76 -2.47
C VAL A 177 -0.31 10.63 -2.11
N THR A 178 -1.51 10.12 -2.31
CA THR A 178 -2.76 10.86 -2.09
C THR A 178 -3.41 10.55 -0.74
N ARG A 179 -3.02 9.45 -0.09
CA ARG A 179 -3.50 9.05 1.24
C ARG A 179 -2.38 8.43 2.08
N ILE A 180 -2.30 8.82 3.34
CA ILE A 180 -1.35 8.24 4.31
C ILE A 180 -2.15 7.76 5.51
N ALA A 181 -2.01 6.48 5.84
CA ALA A 181 -2.78 5.82 6.88
C ALA A 181 -1.88 4.91 7.75
N PRO A 182 -2.32 4.45 8.92
CA PRO A 182 -1.67 3.33 9.59
C PRO A 182 -1.67 2.08 8.68
N PRO A 183 -0.64 1.22 8.72
CA PRO A 183 -0.51 0.09 7.79
C PRO A 183 -1.73 -0.85 7.75
N GLY A 184 -2.32 -1.14 8.92
CA GLY A 184 -3.53 -1.97 9.03
C GLY A 184 -4.84 -1.29 8.59
N SER A 185 -4.80 0.02 8.27
CA SER A 185 -5.99 0.81 7.93
C SER A 185 -5.97 1.37 6.50
N MET A 186 -5.10 0.83 5.64
CA MET A 186 -4.90 1.35 4.28
C MET A 186 -6.17 1.31 3.41
N SER A 187 -7.05 0.34 3.59
CA SER A 187 -8.33 0.24 2.87
C SER A 187 -9.53 0.79 3.67
N ARG A 188 -9.30 1.34 4.85
CA ARG A 188 -10.35 1.88 5.71
C ARG A 188 -10.58 3.35 5.39
N THR A 189 -11.58 3.65 4.57
CA THR A 189 -11.95 5.02 4.21
C THR A 189 -13.01 5.57 5.15
N LEU A 190 -12.97 6.89 5.37
CA LEU A 190 -13.97 7.63 6.13
C LEU A 190 -14.85 8.45 5.18
N SER A 191 -16.11 8.66 5.56
CA SER A 191 -17.01 9.52 4.81
C SER A 191 -16.44 10.95 4.73
N GLY A 192 -16.39 11.52 3.51
CA GLY A 192 -15.85 12.86 3.28
C GLY A 192 -14.36 12.89 2.91
N GLU A 193 -13.65 11.77 2.95
CA GLU A 193 -12.30 11.70 2.40
C GLU A 193 -12.32 11.82 0.85
N GLY A 194 -11.24 12.37 0.32
CA GLY A 194 -11.01 12.39 -1.13
C GLY A 194 -10.68 10.99 -1.65
N HIS A 195 -11.08 10.71 -2.87
CA HIS A 195 -10.66 9.51 -3.61
C HIS A 195 -9.56 9.91 -4.61
N ASP A 196 -8.43 9.23 -4.57
CA ASP A 196 -7.26 9.51 -5.42
C ASP A 196 -6.79 10.97 -5.42
N GLY A 197 -6.92 11.66 -4.26
CA GLY A 197 -6.54 13.05 -4.09
C GLY A 197 -7.57 14.07 -4.57
N GLU A 198 -8.77 13.62 -4.92
CA GLU A 198 -9.85 14.48 -5.38
C GLU A 198 -11.16 14.22 -4.62
N PHE A 199 -12.04 15.20 -4.66
CA PHE A 199 -13.44 15.04 -4.25
C PHE A 199 -14.29 14.85 -5.51
N PRO A 200 -14.67 13.63 -5.88
CA PRO A 200 -15.30 13.33 -7.18
C PRO A 200 -16.57 14.16 -7.45
N LEU A 201 -17.37 14.42 -6.43
CA LEU A 201 -18.59 15.20 -6.55
C LEU A 201 -18.35 16.65 -7.05
N ARG A 202 -17.16 17.22 -6.79
CA ARG A 202 -16.82 18.55 -7.29
C ARG A 202 -16.76 18.62 -8.81
N ARG A 203 -16.54 17.50 -9.49
CA ARG A 203 -16.52 17.43 -10.95
C ARG A 203 -17.91 17.52 -11.58
N TYR A 204 -18.96 17.24 -10.80
CA TYR A 204 -20.36 17.26 -11.28
C TYR A 204 -21.06 18.60 -11.06
N VAL A 205 -20.47 19.50 -10.29
CA VAL A 205 -21.01 20.84 -10.05
C VAL A 205 -20.33 21.88 -10.92
N ARG A 206 -20.98 23.03 -11.06
CA ARG A 206 -20.43 24.22 -11.73
C ARG A 206 -20.35 25.36 -10.73
N THR A 207 -19.33 26.17 -10.84
CA THR A 207 -19.25 27.45 -10.13
C THR A 207 -20.07 28.47 -10.92
N VAL A 208 -20.86 29.26 -10.22
CA VAL A 208 -21.56 30.42 -10.78
C VAL A 208 -21.07 31.64 -10.02
N ASP A 209 -20.46 32.54 -10.75
CA ASP A 209 -20.04 33.83 -10.20
C ASP A 209 -21.22 34.79 -10.29
N ILE A 210 -21.60 35.35 -9.15
CA ILE A 210 -22.67 36.34 -9.06
C ILE A 210 -22.00 37.67 -8.69
N GLN A 211 -22.13 38.66 -9.58
CA GLN A 211 -21.64 40.00 -9.33
C GLN A 211 -22.81 40.90 -8.99
N GLU A 212 -22.84 41.38 -7.76
CA GLU A 212 -23.83 42.34 -7.32
C GLU A 212 -23.50 43.74 -7.92
N PRO A 213 -24.51 44.53 -8.28
CA PRO A 213 -24.30 45.90 -8.69
C PRO A 213 -23.60 46.69 -7.58
N SER A 214 -22.48 47.34 -7.90
CA SER A 214 -21.84 48.23 -6.95
C SER A 214 -22.54 49.59 -7.00
N PRO A 215 -22.90 50.18 -5.86
CA PRO A 215 -23.48 51.52 -5.82
C PRO A 215 -22.54 52.57 -6.45
N ASP A 216 -21.26 52.34 -6.50
CA ASP A 216 -20.23 53.23 -7.03
C ASP A 216 -19.86 52.96 -8.52
N ARG A 217 -20.46 51.95 -9.15
CA ARG A 217 -20.29 51.63 -10.59
C ARG A 217 -21.63 51.25 -11.20
N PRO A 218 -22.51 52.21 -11.57
CA PRO A 218 -23.67 51.89 -12.39
C PRO A 218 -23.24 51.36 -13.75
N ILE A 219 -23.93 50.33 -14.22
CA ILE A 219 -23.77 49.72 -15.54
C ILE A 219 -24.04 50.74 -16.64
#